data_d730cfbe494a723be82a29c5b3424b24
#
_entry.id   d730cfbe494a723be82a29c5b3424b24
#
_cell.length_a   1.000
_cell.length_b   1.000
_cell.length_c   1.000
_cell.angle_alpha   90.00
_cell.angle_beta   90.00
_cell.angle_gamma   90.00
#
_symmetry.space_group_name_H-M   'P 1'
#
loop_
_entity.id
_entity.type
_entity.pdbx_description
1 polymer ?
#
loop_
_entity_poly.entity_id
_entity_poly.type
_entity_poly.pdbx_seq_one_letter_code
_entity_poly.pdbx_strand_id
1 'polypeptide(L)'
;MNGYKNIDVVQLQAMIEAGGIRLIDVRTDAEIARGYIGGAMKLPLHLLPMRLHELDAATPTVFYCQMGGRSAQAAAFAAAQGFVQAYNLQGGITAWAQSGGAIAG
;
A
#
# COMPACT_ATOMS: atom_id res chain seq x y z
N MET A 1 -8.69 13.14 -15.20
CA MET A 1 -7.52 13.12 -14.31
C MET A 1 -7.60 11.93 -13.39
N ASN A 2 -6.52 11.17 -13.31
CA ASN A 2 -6.49 9.98 -12.50
C ASN A 2 -5.86 10.26 -11.16
N GLY A 3 -6.67 10.18 -10.11
CA GLY A 3 -6.15 10.15 -8.77
C GLY A 3 -6.07 8.72 -8.26
N TYR A 4 -5.73 8.58 -6.99
CA TYR A 4 -5.82 7.29 -6.32
C TYR A 4 -7.23 7.11 -5.75
N LYS A 5 -7.52 5.87 -5.34
CA LYS A 5 -8.77 5.55 -4.65
C LYS A 5 -8.47 5.00 -3.27
N ASN A 6 -9.31 5.36 -2.31
CA ASN A 6 -9.27 4.74 -0.99
C ASN A 6 -10.02 3.43 -1.02
N ILE A 7 -9.45 2.41 -0.37
CA ILE A 7 -10.12 1.12 -0.17
C ILE A 7 -10.09 0.78 1.31
N ASP A 8 -11.02 -0.05 1.75
CA ASP A 8 -11.06 -0.54 3.10
C ASP A 8 -10.44 -1.94 3.21
N VAL A 9 -10.39 -2.48 4.42
CA VAL A 9 -9.78 -3.80 4.69
C VAL A 9 -10.52 -4.90 3.95
N VAL A 10 -11.85 -4.84 3.88
CA VAL A 10 -12.65 -5.86 3.19
C VAL A 10 -12.30 -5.89 1.70
N GLN A 11 -12.20 -4.71 1.09
CA GLN A 11 -11.82 -4.60 -0.32
C GLN A 11 -10.40 -5.12 -0.54
N LEU A 12 -9.47 -4.78 0.35
CA LEU A 12 -8.09 -5.28 0.23
C LEU A 12 -8.04 -6.79 0.32
N GLN A 13 -8.75 -7.38 1.26
CA GLN A 13 -8.79 -8.84 1.40
C GLN A 13 -9.30 -9.50 0.12
N ALA A 14 -10.35 -8.95 -0.48
CA ALA A 14 -10.88 -9.48 -1.74
C ALA A 14 -9.85 -9.36 -2.87
N MET A 15 -9.13 -8.24 -2.92
CA MET A 15 -8.09 -8.03 -3.94
C MET A 15 -6.93 -9.00 -3.76
N ILE A 16 -6.51 -9.25 -2.53
CA ILE A 16 -5.44 -10.23 -2.25
C ILE A 16 -5.89 -11.63 -2.71
N GLU A 17 -7.11 -12.02 -2.39
CA GLU A 17 -7.63 -13.34 -2.78
C GLU A 17 -7.73 -13.49 -4.30
N ALA A 18 -8.12 -12.45 -4.98
CA ALA A 18 -8.20 -12.47 -6.43
C ALA A 18 -6.81 -12.52 -7.10
N GLY A 19 -5.79 -12.00 -6.41
CA GLY A 19 -4.44 -11.95 -6.92
C GLY A 19 -4.22 -10.83 -7.93
N GLY A 20 -2.99 -10.75 -8.44
CA GLY A 20 -2.66 -9.78 -9.48
C GLY A 20 -2.43 -8.36 -8.98
N ILE A 21 -2.36 -8.15 -7.67
CA ILE A 21 -2.07 -6.84 -7.10
C ILE A 21 -0.68 -6.81 -6.48
N ARG A 22 -0.16 -5.59 -6.35
CA ARG A 22 1.05 -5.32 -5.59
C ARG A 22 0.66 -4.59 -4.32
N LEU A 23 1.17 -5.05 -3.17
CA LEU A 23 0.93 -4.42 -1.88
C LEU A 23 2.24 -3.83 -1.39
N ILE A 24 2.24 -2.54 -1.06
CA ILE A 24 3.46 -1.82 -0.67
C ILE A 24 3.28 -1.19 0.70
N ASP A 25 4.22 -1.49 1.59
CA ASP A 25 4.34 -0.88 2.91
C ASP A 25 5.31 0.30 2.80
N VAL A 26 4.80 1.51 3.03
CA VAL A 26 5.62 2.74 2.90
C VAL A 26 6.12 3.26 4.25
N ARG A 27 6.02 2.44 5.31
CA ARG A 27 6.47 2.81 6.64
C ARG A 27 8.00 2.70 6.76
N THR A 28 8.51 3.15 7.90
CA THR A 28 9.94 3.02 8.20
C THR A 28 10.30 1.58 8.54
N ASP A 29 11.59 1.26 8.45
CA ASP A 29 12.08 -0.08 8.81
C ASP A 29 11.75 -0.42 10.27
N ALA A 30 11.84 0.55 11.17
CA ALA A 30 11.52 0.33 12.58
C ALA A 30 10.06 -0.06 12.79
N GLU A 31 9.16 0.58 12.06
CA GLU A 31 7.73 0.24 12.12
C GLU A 31 7.49 -1.17 11.56
N ILE A 32 8.09 -1.48 10.42
CA ILE A 32 7.92 -2.78 9.75
C ILE A 32 8.46 -3.90 10.63
N ALA A 33 9.52 -3.64 11.39
CA ALA A 33 10.09 -4.63 12.30
C ALA A 33 9.09 -5.09 13.38
N ARG A 34 8.07 -4.29 13.67
CA ARG A 34 7.02 -4.63 14.64
C ARG A 34 5.92 -5.50 14.06
N GLY A 35 5.92 -5.69 12.75
CA GLY A 35 4.91 -6.46 12.05
C GLY A 35 4.46 -5.76 10.78
N TYR A 36 4.00 -6.55 9.82
CA TYR A 36 3.58 -6.05 8.51
C TYR A 36 2.53 -7.00 7.93
N ILE A 37 1.86 -6.56 6.86
CA ILE A 37 0.92 -7.43 6.15
C ILE A 37 1.73 -8.38 5.26
N GLY A 38 1.53 -9.68 5.41
CA GLY A 38 2.27 -10.68 4.63
C GLY A 38 2.13 -10.46 3.14
N GLY A 39 3.22 -10.65 2.40
CA GLY A 39 3.26 -10.42 0.96
C GLY A 39 3.55 -8.99 0.56
N ALA A 40 3.62 -8.06 1.50
CA ALA A 40 3.91 -6.67 1.19
C ALA A 40 5.38 -6.45 0.83
N MET A 41 5.61 -5.61 -0.16
CA MET A 41 6.94 -5.11 -0.49
C MET A 41 7.24 -3.90 0.38
N LYS A 42 8.46 -3.82 0.92
CA LYS A 42 8.89 -2.64 1.66
C LYS A 42 9.40 -1.58 0.68
N LEU A 43 8.81 -0.40 0.76
CA LEU A 43 9.29 0.74 -0.02
C LEU A 43 8.97 2.00 0.77
N PRO A 44 9.87 2.42 1.68
CA PRO A 44 9.62 3.59 2.52
C PRO A 44 9.30 4.83 1.70
N LEU A 45 8.42 5.66 2.24
CA LEU A 45 7.89 6.81 1.51
C LEU A 45 8.99 7.70 0.94
N HIS A 46 10.08 7.92 1.71
CA HIS A 46 11.17 8.80 1.25
C HIS A 46 11.97 8.24 0.08
N LEU A 47 11.90 6.92 -0.15
CA LEU A 47 12.58 6.29 -1.27
C LEU A 47 11.68 6.15 -2.51
N LEU A 48 10.39 6.38 -2.33
CA LEU A 48 9.42 6.15 -3.40
C LEU A 48 9.75 6.92 -4.68
N PRO A 49 10.11 8.23 -4.64
CA PRO A 49 10.41 8.96 -5.87
C PRO A 49 11.56 8.38 -6.66
N MET A 50 12.55 7.78 -5.98
CA MET A 50 13.72 7.21 -6.64
C MET A 50 13.49 5.80 -7.17
N ARG A 51 12.55 5.07 -6.58
CA ARG A 51 12.40 3.64 -6.86
C ARG A 51 11.11 3.25 -7.55
N LEU A 52 10.14 4.15 -7.63
CA LEU A 52 8.84 3.82 -8.20
C LEU A 52 8.94 3.32 -9.64
N HIS A 53 9.89 3.86 -10.41
CA HIS A 53 10.09 3.47 -11.80
C HIS A 53 10.50 2.01 -11.98
N GLU A 54 10.96 1.36 -10.91
CA GLU A 54 11.32 -0.06 -10.95
C GLU A 54 10.08 -0.96 -10.99
N LEU A 55 8.90 -0.41 -10.75
CA LEU A 55 7.66 -1.15 -10.66
C LEU A 55 6.82 -0.97 -11.91
N ASP A 56 6.09 -2.03 -12.28
CA ASP A 56 5.19 -1.98 -13.43
C ASP A 56 3.96 -1.12 -13.09
N ALA A 57 3.83 0.00 -13.79
CA ALA A 57 2.73 0.94 -13.57
C ALA A 57 1.34 0.39 -13.98
N ALA A 58 1.31 -0.68 -14.77
CA ALA A 58 0.06 -1.32 -15.18
C ALA A 58 -0.51 -2.25 -14.09
N THR A 59 0.31 -2.69 -13.15
CA THR A 59 -0.12 -3.58 -12.07
C THR A 59 -0.88 -2.78 -11.02
N PRO A 60 -2.10 -3.18 -10.65
CA PRO A 60 -2.82 -2.53 -9.55
C PRO A 60 -1.99 -2.56 -8.28
N THR A 61 -1.84 -1.41 -7.63
CA THR A 61 -0.94 -1.27 -6.49
C THR A 61 -1.66 -0.62 -5.32
N VAL A 62 -1.59 -1.27 -4.17
CA VAL A 62 -2.16 -0.76 -2.92
C VAL A 62 -1.01 -0.34 -2.02
N PHE A 63 -1.06 0.90 -1.56
CA PHE A 63 -0.09 1.43 -0.60
C PHE A 63 -0.73 1.48 0.78
N TYR A 64 0.04 1.12 1.81
CA TYR A 64 -0.44 1.30 3.18
C TYR A 64 0.67 1.81 4.08
N CYS A 65 0.25 2.45 5.16
CA CYS A 65 1.13 2.88 6.24
C CYS A 65 0.49 2.53 7.58
N GLN A 66 0.82 3.23 8.64
CA GLN A 66 0.23 2.91 9.95
C GLN A 66 -1.26 3.24 10.00
N MET A 67 -1.64 4.46 9.60
CA MET A 67 -3.01 4.96 9.72
C MET A 67 -3.62 5.46 8.41
N GLY A 68 -2.87 5.52 7.32
CA GLY A 68 -3.38 5.88 6.00
C GLY A 68 -2.92 7.23 5.44
N GLY A 69 -2.23 8.07 6.22
CA GLY A 69 -1.81 9.39 5.75
C GLY A 69 -0.64 9.37 4.78
N ARG A 70 0.44 8.72 5.17
CA ARG A 70 1.64 8.62 4.32
C ARG A 70 1.35 7.82 3.05
N SER A 71 0.54 6.77 3.18
CA SER A 71 0.20 5.93 2.03
C SER A 71 -0.73 6.64 1.05
N ALA A 72 -1.56 7.57 1.53
CA ALA A 72 -2.34 8.42 0.63
C ALA A 72 -1.42 9.28 -0.23
N GLN A 73 -0.36 9.85 0.37
CA GLN A 73 0.64 10.60 -0.38
C GLN A 73 1.33 9.72 -1.42
N ALA A 74 1.69 8.49 -1.02
CA ALA A 74 2.34 7.55 -1.92
C ALA A 74 1.44 7.20 -3.11
N ALA A 75 0.17 6.92 -2.83
CA ALA A 75 -0.79 6.56 -3.88
C ALA A 75 -1.03 7.73 -4.84
N ALA A 76 -1.13 8.97 -4.30
CA ALA A 76 -1.28 10.14 -5.13
C ALA A 76 -0.06 10.36 -6.02
N PHE A 77 1.14 10.19 -5.47
CA PHE A 77 2.37 10.32 -6.24
C PHE A 77 2.42 9.28 -7.36
N ALA A 78 2.11 8.02 -7.04
CA ALA A 78 2.12 6.95 -8.03
C ALA A 78 1.13 7.23 -9.16
N ALA A 79 -0.08 7.68 -8.83
CA ALA A 79 -1.08 8.03 -9.82
C ALA A 79 -0.58 9.14 -10.75
N ALA A 80 0.08 10.16 -10.19
CA ALA A 80 0.66 11.25 -10.97
C ALA A 80 1.80 10.78 -11.87
N GLN A 81 2.47 9.70 -11.50
CA GLN A 81 3.57 9.12 -12.29
C GLN A 81 3.09 8.06 -13.29
N GLY A 82 1.79 7.92 -13.47
CA GLY A 82 1.24 7.06 -14.52
C GLY A 82 0.76 5.69 -14.06
N PHE A 83 0.74 5.42 -12.76
CA PHE A 83 0.15 4.18 -12.26
C PHE A 83 -1.34 4.18 -12.56
N VAL A 84 -1.81 3.17 -13.28
CA VAL A 84 -3.18 3.10 -13.78
C VAL A 84 -4.18 2.91 -12.66
N GLN A 85 -3.83 2.06 -11.67
CA GLN A 85 -4.69 1.75 -10.53
C GLN A 85 -3.85 1.85 -9.26
N ALA A 86 -3.94 2.99 -8.58
CA ALA A 86 -3.27 3.25 -7.32
C ALA A 86 -4.32 3.38 -6.22
N TYR A 87 -4.09 2.68 -5.11
CA TYR A 87 -5.03 2.62 -3.98
C TYR A 87 -4.34 2.92 -2.68
N ASN A 88 -5.09 3.52 -1.76
CA ASN A 88 -4.65 3.73 -0.38
C ASN A 88 -5.52 2.88 0.54
N LEU A 89 -4.92 2.12 1.44
CA LEU A 89 -5.65 1.39 2.47
C LEU A 89 -6.04 2.36 3.59
N GLN A 90 -7.30 2.75 3.64
CA GLN A 90 -7.81 3.62 4.70
C GLN A 90 -7.64 2.95 6.06
N GLY A 91 -7.15 3.72 7.01
CA GLY A 91 -6.89 3.22 8.35
C GLY A 91 -5.61 2.40 8.47
N GLY A 92 -4.94 2.10 7.37
CA GLY A 92 -3.65 1.44 7.34
C GLY A 92 -3.61 0.08 8.02
N ILE A 93 -2.42 -0.32 8.47
CA ILE A 93 -2.25 -1.60 9.16
C ILE A 93 -3.01 -1.63 10.49
N THR A 94 -3.28 -0.48 11.11
CA THR A 94 -4.10 -0.43 12.32
C THR A 94 -5.50 -0.98 12.04
N ALA A 95 -6.16 -0.52 10.98
CA ALA A 95 -7.47 -1.01 10.60
C ALA A 95 -7.42 -2.50 10.21
N TRP A 96 -6.37 -2.90 9.50
CA TRP A 96 -6.17 -4.29 9.13
C TRP A 96 -6.10 -5.19 10.36
N ALA A 97 -5.30 -4.82 11.35
CA ALA A 97 -5.16 -5.59 12.59
C ALA A 97 -6.47 -5.61 13.41
N GLN A 98 -7.16 -4.48 13.49
CA GLN A 98 -8.42 -4.38 14.23
C GLN A 98 -9.52 -5.26 13.64
N SER A 99 -9.48 -5.48 12.33
CA SER A 99 -10.46 -6.35 11.67
C SER A 99 -10.05 -7.83 11.68
N GLY A 100 -8.98 -8.16 12.38
CA GLY A 100 -8.51 -9.54 12.48
C GLY A 100 -7.58 -9.98 11.38
N GLY A 101 -7.06 -9.05 10.57
CA GLY A 101 -6.09 -9.36 9.54
C GLY A 101 -4.80 -9.90 10.12
N ALA A 102 -4.19 -10.86 9.44
CA ALA A 102 -2.96 -11.49 9.92
C ALA A 102 -1.79 -10.52 9.83
N ILE A 103 -0.96 -10.52 10.87
CA ILE A 103 0.26 -9.72 10.93
C ILE A 103 1.46 -10.66 10.88
N ALA A 104 2.35 -10.42 9.91
CA ALA A 104 3.60 -11.16 9.77
C ALA A 104 4.73 -10.44 10.49
N GLY A 105 5.81 -11.15 10.73
CA GLY A 105 7.00 -10.53 11.32
C GLY A 105 7.55 -11.20 12.55
#